data_0ccca7b0a01a722540be549cfa04bce0
#
_entry.id   0ccca7b0a01a722540be549cfa04bce0
#
_cell.length_a   1.000
_cell.length_b   1.000
_cell.length_c   1.000
_cell.angle_alpha   90.00
_cell.angle_beta   90.00
_cell.angle_gamma   90.00
#
_symmetry.space_group_name_H-M   'P 1'
#
loop_
_entity.id
_entity.type
_entity.pdbx_description
1 polymer ?
#
loop_
_entity_poly.entity_id
_entity_poly.type
_entity_poly.pdbx_seq_one_letter_code
_entity_poly.pdbx_strand_id
1 'polypeptide(L)'
;MPIQIQFRRGTSAEHETFTGAPGEITVDTTNNTLRVHDGQTPGGTTLAKRSEIPDLTPLDYIVESGRTDTMWWRKYKSGMVDMGGHYTGNATTITLPIKLANTNYEVLLTKNDAVVYWTTTHITVGTRTTDKFVVATYGDSATMRIAWQITNAIAATE
;
A
#
# COMPACT_ATOMS: atom_id res chain seq x y z
N MET A 1 -23.71 24.17 39.69
CA MET A 1 -22.86 22.97 39.89
C MET A 1 -22.98 22.09 38.65
N PRO A 2 -21.91 21.51 38.14
CA PRO A 2 -22.03 20.55 37.07
C PRO A 2 -22.80 19.31 37.53
N ILE A 3 -23.71 18.79 36.68
CA ILE A 3 -24.46 17.57 36.94
C ILE A 3 -23.50 16.39 36.62
N GLN A 4 -23.33 15.47 37.58
CA GLN A 4 -22.57 14.26 37.43
C GLN A 4 -23.46 13.09 37.11
N ILE A 5 -23.25 12.41 36.01
CA ILE A 5 -23.87 11.13 35.65
C ILE A 5 -22.83 10.04 35.87
N GLN A 6 -23.16 8.98 36.57
CA GLN A 6 -22.29 7.82 36.76
C GLN A 6 -22.93 6.58 36.13
N PHE A 7 -22.16 5.90 35.31
CA PHE A 7 -22.53 4.60 34.80
C PHE A 7 -22.33 3.50 35.86
N ARG A 8 -23.02 2.37 35.73
CA ARG A 8 -22.73 1.18 36.50
C ARG A 8 -21.27 0.79 36.29
N ARG A 9 -20.62 0.38 37.35
CA ARG A 9 -19.18 0.08 37.34
C ARG A 9 -18.87 -1.10 38.25
N GLY A 10 -17.81 -1.81 37.94
CA GLY A 10 -17.28 -2.93 38.70
C GLY A 10 -15.83 -3.21 38.29
N THR A 11 -15.20 -4.11 39.03
CA THR A 11 -13.92 -4.69 38.64
C THR A 11 -14.06 -5.62 37.45
N SER A 12 -12.96 -5.98 36.79
CA SER A 12 -13.00 -6.98 35.71
C SER A 12 -13.59 -8.30 36.21
N ALA A 13 -13.27 -8.76 37.41
CA ALA A 13 -13.77 -9.99 37.99
C ALA A 13 -15.28 -9.93 38.25
N GLU A 14 -15.80 -8.79 38.71
CA GLU A 14 -17.25 -8.61 38.86
C GLU A 14 -18.00 -8.62 37.54
N HIS A 15 -17.38 -8.13 36.48
CA HIS A 15 -17.97 -8.18 35.14
C HIS A 15 -18.04 -9.61 34.57
N GLU A 16 -17.10 -10.51 34.89
CA GLU A 16 -17.10 -11.89 34.36
C GLU A 16 -18.41 -12.64 34.58
N THR A 17 -19.10 -12.33 35.64
CA THR A 17 -20.39 -12.97 36.01
C THR A 17 -21.62 -12.08 35.75
N PHE A 18 -21.39 -10.84 35.34
CA PHE A 18 -22.47 -9.88 35.13
C PHE A 18 -22.93 -9.85 33.68
N THR A 19 -24.23 -10.06 33.45
CA THR A 19 -24.86 -9.89 32.15
C THR A 19 -25.70 -8.62 32.16
N GLY A 20 -25.26 -7.56 31.51
CA GLY A 20 -26.01 -6.32 31.40
C GLY A 20 -27.11 -6.38 30.34
N ALA A 21 -28.06 -5.46 30.39
CA ALA A 21 -29.14 -5.36 29.40
C ALA A 21 -28.57 -5.04 28.00
N PRO A 22 -29.28 -5.38 26.90
CA PRO A 22 -28.87 -5.02 25.57
C PRO A 22 -28.63 -3.50 25.41
N GLY A 23 -27.44 -3.10 24.99
CA GLY A 23 -27.03 -1.70 24.85
C GLY A 23 -26.58 -1.01 26.15
N GLU A 24 -26.60 -1.73 27.29
CA GLU A 24 -26.08 -1.18 28.54
C GLU A 24 -24.55 -0.95 28.44
N ILE A 25 -24.11 0.20 28.94
CA ILE A 25 -22.69 0.54 29.05
C ILE A 25 -22.29 0.50 30.53
N THR A 26 -21.20 -0.22 30.82
CA THR A 26 -20.59 -0.27 32.15
C THR A 26 -19.15 0.16 32.14
N VAL A 27 -18.61 0.51 33.30
CA VAL A 27 -17.20 0.91 33.47
C VAL A 27 -16.45 -0.20 34.20
N ASP A 28 -15.45 -0.77 33.54
CA ASP A 28 -14.47 -1.66 34.16
C ASP A 28 -13.41 -0.81 34.89
N THR A 29 -13.46 -0.84 36.22
CA THR A 29 -12.56 -0.01 37.04
C THR A 29 -11.14 -0.59 37.18
N THR A 30 -10.96 -1.88 36.92
CA THR A 30 -9.64 -2.51 36.92
C THR A 30 -8.83 -2.08 35.72
N ASN A 31 -9.44 -2.14 34.53
CA ASN A 31 -8.77 -1.81 33.27
C ASN A 31 -8.99 -0.35 32.83
N ASN A 32 -9.90 0.36 33.53
CA ASN A 32 -10.30 1.71 33.17
C ASN A 32 -10.81 1.79 31.71
N THR A 33 -11.72 0.86 31.36
CA THR A 33 -12.35 0.74 30.02
C THR A 33 -13.86 0.73 30.13
N LEU A 34 -14.53 0.95 29.01
CA LEU A 34 -15.96 0.74 28.87
C LEU A 34 -16.24 -0.67 28.37
N ARG A 35 -17.39 -1.22 28.78
CA ARG A 35 -17.95 -2.46 28.25
C ARG A 35 -19.38 -2.22 27.74
N VAL A 36 -19.69 -2.83 26.61
CA VAL A 36 -21.04 -2.80 26.02
C VAL A 36 -21.63 -4.18 26.14
N HIS A 37 -22.89 -4.25 26.62
CA HIS A 37 -23.62 -5.50 26.87
C HIS A 37 -24.67 -5.76 25.80
N ASP A 38 -24.84 -7.05 25.45
CA ASP A 38 -25.79 -7.55 24.45
C ASP A 38 -27.01 -8.25 25.11
N GLY A 39 -27.05 -8.32 26.43
CA GLY A 39 -28.08 -9.02 27.18
C GLY A 39 -27.87 -10.54 27.29
N GLN A 40 -26.81 -11.10 26.76
CA GLN A 40 -26.56 -12.54 26.71
C GLN A 40 -25.16 -12.93 27.19
N THR A 41 -24.15 -12.17 26.75
CA THR A 41 -22.75 -12.47 27.04
C THR A 41 -22.35 -11.97 28.42
N PRO A 42 -21.97 -12.84 29.37
CA PRO A 42 -21.40 -12.40 30.64
C PRO A 42 -20.13 -11.58 30.39
N GLY A 43 -19.97 -10.50 31.12
CA GLY A 43 -18.85 -9.59 30.98
C GLY A 43 -19.00 -8.55 29.87
N GLY A 44 -19.88 -8.73 28.89
CA GLY A 44 -20.05 -7.87 27.75
C GLY A 44 -18.77 -7.77 26.89
N THR A 45 -18.77 -6.87 25.93
CA THR A 45 -17.64 -6.59 25.04
C THR A 45 -16.84 -5.38 25.54
N THR A 46 -15.56 -5.57 25.82
CA THR A 46 -14.66 -4.48 26.23
C THR A 46 -14.29 -3.62 25.00
N LEU A 47 -14.36 -2.30 25.14
CA LEU A 47 -13.86 -1.38 24.14
C LEU A 47 -12.34 -1.24 24.29
N ALA A 48 -11.63 -1.33 23.16
CA ALA A 48 -10.18 -1.20 23.14
C ALA A 48 -9.75 0.23 23.55
N LYS A 49 -8.68 0.33 24.30
CA LYS A 49 -7.99 1.61 24.56
C LYS A 49 -7.21 2.01 23.32
N ARG A 50 -6.96 3.30 23.17
CA ARG A 50 -6.11 3.81 22.11
C ARG A 50 -4.72 3.13 22.09
N SER A 51 -4.16 2.81 23.27
CA SER A 51 -2.88 2.12 23.42
C SER A 51 -2.90 0.66 22.96
N GLU A 52 -4.08 0.07 22.85
CA GLU A 52 -4.28 -1.33 22.40
C GLU A 52 -4.52 -1.42 20.89
N ILE A 53 -4.74 -0.27 20.24
CA ILE A 53 -4.85 -0.20 18.78
C ILE A 53 -3.43 -0.27 18.22
N PRO A 54 -3.12 -1.25 17.35
CA PRO A 54 -1.78 -1.36 16.75
C PRO A 54 -1.36 -0.06 16.09
N ASP A 55 -0.15 0.40 16.40
CA ASP A 55 0.46 1.51 15.67
C ASP A 55 0.83 1.03 14.27
N LEU A 56 0.13 1.54 13.26
CA LEU A 56 0.41 1.25 11.85
C LEU A 56 1.50 2.16 11.29
N THR A 57 2.04 3.09 12.09
CA THR A 57 3.10 4.00 11.66
C THR A 57 4.35 3.29 11.13
N PRO A 58 4.79 2.13 11.70
CA PRO A 58 5.92 1.37 11.17
C PRO A 58 5.63 0.65 9.85
N LEU A 59 4.36 0.47 9.47
CA LEU A 59 4.02 -0.24 8.26
C LEU A 59 4.24 0.63 7.03
N ASP A 60 4.89 0.06 6.04
CA ASP A 60 5.04 0.68 4.72
C ASP A 60 3.85 0.31 3.85
N TYR A 61 2.89 1.22 3.76
CA TYR A 61 1.66 1.04 2.99
C TYR A 61 1.62 1.98 1.78
N ILE A 62 0.80 1.63 0.81
CA ILE A 62 0.63 2.44 -0.40
C ILE A 62 -0.10 3.74 -0.04
N VAL A 63 0.54 4.88 -0.30
CA VAL A 63 -0.02 6.23 -0.09
C VAL A 63 -0.56 6.84 -1.37
N GLU A 64 -0.06 6.38 -2.52
CA GLU A 64 -0.50 6.82 -3.84
C GLU A 64 -0.42 5.66 -4.82
N SER A 65 -1.40 5.53 -5.70
CA SER A 65 -1.36 4.58 -6.79
C SER A 65 -2.17 5.07 -7.97
N GLY A 66 -1.81 4.60 -9.16
CA GLY A 66 -2.55 4.92 -10.35
C GLY A 66 -2.31 3.91 -11.47
N ARG A 67 -3.12 4.03 -12.51
CA ARG A 67 -3.05 3.19 -13.70
C ARG A 67 -3.54 3.94 -14.92
N THR A 68 -2.86 3.72 -16.03
CA THR A 68 -3.34 4.03 -17.39
C THR A 68 -3.48 2.74 -18.17
N ASP A 69 -3.85 2.81 -19.45
CA ASP A 69 -3.92 1.64 -20.33
C ASP A 69 -2.56 0.94 -20.50
N THR A 70 -1.46 1.69 -20.39
CA THR A 70 -0.11 1.21 -20.66
C THR A 70 0.83 1.19 -19.48
N MET A 71 0.47 1.82 -18.36
CA MET A 71 1.33 1.98 -17.18
C MET A 71 0.54 1.82 -15.88
N TRP A 72 1.24 1.42 -14.84
CA TRP A 72 0.73 1.42 -13.47
C TRP A 72 1.85 1.88 -12.52
N TRP A 73 1.48 2.41 -11.33
CA TRP A 73 2.44 2.81 -10.29
C TRP A 73 1.86 2.70 -8.89
N ARG A 74 2.75 2.59 -7.92
CA ARG A 74 2.47 2.62 -6.48
C ARG A 74 3.60 3.38 -5.79
N LYS A 75 3.22 4.29 -4.90
CA LYS A 75 4.15 4.98 -4.01
C LYS A 75 3.83 4.55 -2.58
N TYR A 76 4.84 4.15 -1.87
CA TYR A 76 4.75 3.72 -0.48
C TYR A 76 5.08 4.89 0.46
N LYS A 77 4.66 4.77 1.72
CA LYS A 77 4.92 5.77 2.76
C LYS A 77 6.42 6.03 2.97
N SER A 78 7.26 5.02 2.83
CA SER A 78 8.72 5.12 2.86
C SER A 78 9.32 5.98 1.74
N GLY A 79 8.52 6.32 0.73
CA GLY A 79 8.96 6.93 -0.52
C GLY A 79 9.38 5.92 -1.59
N MET A 80 9.43 4.63 -1.28
CA MET A 80 9.62 3.60 -2.30
C MET A 80 8.53 3.66 -3.36
N VAL A 81 8.89 3.33 -4.60
CA VAL A 81 7.94 3.26 -5.71
C VAL A 81 8.14 2.00 -6.52
N ASP A 82 7.02 1.40 -6.91
CA ASP A 82 6.93 0.37 -7.92
C ASP A 82 6.22 0.95 -9.13
N MET A 83 6.78 0.76 -10.30
CA MET A 83 6.19 1.22 -11.55
C MET A 83 6.41 0.18 -12.63
N GLY A 84 5.47 0.07 -13.53
CA GLY A 84 5.61 -0.82 -14.67
C GLY A 84 4.65 -0.49 -15.78
N GLY A 85 4.87 -1.12 -16.91
CA GLY A 85 4.03 -0.91 -18.07
C GLY A 85 4.46 -1.71 -19.26
N HIS A 86 3.89 -1.36 -20.38
CA HIS A 86 4.26 -1.94 -21.66
C HIS A 86 4.14 -0.91 -22.79
N TYR A 87 4.86 -1.15 -23.85
CA TYR A 87 4.70 -0.44 -25.12
C TYR A 87 4.93 -1.40 -26.29
N THR A 88 4.53 -0.99 -27.46
CA THR A 88 4.74 -1.74 -28.70
C THR A 88 5.52 -0.86 -29.68
N GLY A 89 6.57 -1.38 -30.28
CA GLY A 89 7.38 -0.69 -31.25
C GLY A 89 8.88 -0.81 -30.98
N ASN A 90 9.65 0.00 -31.70
CA ASN A 90 11.10 0.10 -31.58
C ASN A 90 11.54 0.96 -30.38
N ALA A 91 12.77 1.48 -30.46
CA ALA A 91 13.28 2.38 -29.43
C ALA A 91 12.31 3.52 -29.09
N THR A 92 12.09 3.74 -27.80
CA THR A 92 11.20 4.79 -27.32
C THR A 92 11.68 5.36 -26.00
N THR A 93 11.17 6.54 -25.66
CA THR A 93 11.35 7.14 -24.33
C THR A 93 10.12 6.89 -23.49
N ILE A 94 10.30 6.29 -22.34
CA ILE A 94 9.23 6.07 -21.35
C ILE A 94 9.33 7.20 -20.33
N THR A 95 8.28 8.01 -20.24
CA THR A 95 8.13 9.02 -19.20
C THR A 95 7.51 8.36 -17.96
N LEU A 96 8.12 8.57 -16.81
CA LEU A 96 7.70 7.98 -15.55
C LEU A 96 6.50 8.74 -14.96
N PRO A 97 5.50 8.04 -14.43
CA PRO A 97 4.34 8.68 -13.77
C PRO A 97 4.72 9.34 -12.43
N ILE A 98 5.79 8.87 -11.79
CA ILE A 98 6.33 9.46 -10.56
C ILE A 98 7.79 9.84 -10.81
N LYS A 99 8.15 11.09 -10.49
CA LYS A 99 9.53 11.55 -10.54
C LYS A 99 10.35 10.90 -9.43
N LEU A 100 11.53 10.39 -9.77
CA LEU A 100 12.44 9.72 -8.85
C LEU A 100 13.44 10.69 -8.23
N ALA A 101 13.95 10.34 -7.05
CA ALA A 101 14.94 11.13 -6.32
C ALA A 101 16.30 11.16 -7.02
N ASN A 102 16.65 10.08 -7.71
CA ASN A 102 17.93 9.93 -8.41
C ASN A 102 17.79 8.94 -9.58
N THR A 103 18.90 8.63 -10.23
CA THR A 103 18.98 7.71 -11.37
C THR A 103 19.44 6.30 -10.99
N ASN A 104 19.57 6.00 -9.68
CA ASN A 104 20.02 4.71 -9.16
C ASN A 104 18.85 3.71 -9.05
N TYR A 105 18.06 3.57 -10.09
CA TYR A 105 16.97 2.61 -10.16
C TYR A 105 17.22 1.55 -11.21
N GLU A 106 16.68 0.37 -10.98
CA GLU A 106 16.76 -0.73 -11.92
C GLU A 106 15.55 -0.74 -12.85
N VAL A 107 15.79 -1.01 -14.13
CA VAL A 107 14.74 -1.21 -15.13
C VAL A 107 14.83 -2.63 -15.66
N LEU A 108 13.82 -3.41 -15.35
CA LEU A 108 13.65 -4.74 -15.92
C LEU A 108 12.87 -4.64 -17.22
N LEU A 109 13.39 -5.24 -18.28
CA LEU A 109 12.75 -5.31 -19.58
C LEU A 109 12.44 -6.76 -19.92
N THR A 110 11.22 -7.01 -20.36
CA THR A 110 10.78 -8.34 -20.81
C THR A 110 10.16 -8.23 -22.18
N LYS A 111 10.67 -8.99 -23.13
CA LYS A 111 10.05 -9.15 -24.42
C LYS A 111 8.79 -10.04 -24.27
N ASN A 112 7.67 -9.53 -24.75
CA ASN A 112 6.37 -10.22 -24.67
C ASN A 112 5.76 -10.29 -26.07
N ASP A 113 6.34 -11.15 -26.93
CA ASP A 113 5.82 -11.41 -28.25
C ASP A 113 5.09 -12.73 -28.30
N ALA A 114 3.93 -12.71 -28.94
CA ALA A 114 3.16 -13.93 -29.23
C ALA A 114 3.78 -14.76 -30.40
N VAL A 115 4.74 -14.21 -31.12
CA VAL A 115 5.36 -14.83 -32.29
C VAL A 115 6.86 -14.96 -32.05
N VAL A 116 7.35 -16.19 -32.13
CA VAL A 116 8.78 -16.51 -32.05
C VAL A 116 9.43 -16.21 -33.41
N TYR A 117 9.94 -15.01 -33.57
CA TYR A 117 10.86 -14.72 -34.68
C TYR A 117 12.28 -15.11 -34.26
N TRP A 118 12.95 -15.87 -35.10
CA TRP A 118 14.35 -16.31 -34.92
C TRP A 118 15.38 -15.18 -35.11
N THR A 119 14.95 -13.91 -35.02
CA THR A 119 15.84 -12.77 -35.16
C THR A 119 16.39 -12.36 -33.80
N THR A 120 17.69 -12.19 -33.74
CA THR A 120 18.44 -11.69 -32.57
C THR A 120 18.11 -10.22 -32.27
N THR A 121 16.92 -9.96 -31.75
CA THR A 121 16.57 -8.61 -31.31
C THR A 121 17.04 -8.42 -29.87
N HIS A 122 17.97 -7.51 -29.68
CA HIS A 122 18.44 -7.09 -28.35
C HIS A 122 17.61 -5.92 -27.85
N ILE A 123 17.24 -5.97 -26.56
CA ILE A 123 16.58 -4.89 -25.87
C ILE A 123 17.53 -4.38 -24.79
N THR A 124 17.75 -3.09 -24.73
CA THR A 124 18.64 -2.48 -23.72
C THR A 124 17.99 -1.24 -23.12
N VAL A 125 18.37 -0.95 -21.87
CA VAL A 125 18.05 0.33 -21.25
C VAL A 125 19.15 1.31 -21.61
N GLY A 126 18.76 2.40 -22.27
CA GLY A 126 19.64 3.51 -22.59
C GLY A 126 19.73 4.52 -21.44
N THR A 127 19.76 5.80 -21.80
CA THR A 127 19.86 6.89 -20.83
C THR A 127 18.71 6.87 -19.83
N ARG A 128 19.03 7.02 -18.55
CA ARG A 128 18.09 7.17 -17.43
C ARG A 128 18.19 8.56 -16.83
N THR A 129 17.06 9.17 -16.55
CA THR A 129 16.94 10.42 -15.79
C THR A 129 15.94 10.19 -14.65
N THR A 130 15.68 11.19 -13.83
CA THR A 130 14.73 11.07 -12.71
C THR A 130 13.27 10.99 -13.13
N ASP A 131 12.96 11.31 -14.37
CA ASP A 131 11.59 11.38 -14.91
C ASP A 131 11.33 10.51 -16.15
N LYS A 132 12.37 9.88 -16.70
CA LYS A 132 12.25 9.05 -17.89
C LYS A 132 13.44 8.11 -18.07
N PHE A 133 13.25 7.10 -18.90
CA PHE A 133 14.33 6.26 -19.43
C PHE A 133 14.10 5.94 -20.91
N VAL A 134 15.18 5.61 -21.60
CA VAL A 134 15.13 5.22 -23.01
C VAL A 134 15.21 3.71 -23.10
N VAL A 135 14.36 3.11 -23.90
CA VAL A 135 14.52 1.72 -24.35
C VAL A 135 15.07 1.74 -25.76
N ALA A 136 16.15 1.06 -25.96
CA ALA A 136 16.76 0.87 -27.29
C ALA A 136 16.58 -0.57 -27.72
N THR A 137 16.21 -0.76 -28.98
CA THR A 137 16.09 -2.08 -29.63
C THR A 137 17.04 -2.14 -30.81
N TYR A 138 17.69 -3.29 -30.99
CA TYR A 138 18.56 -3.56 -32.14
C TYR A 138 18.02 -4.78 -32.85
N GLY A 139 17.75 -4.67 -34.16
CA GLY A 139 17.21 -5.71 -35.02
C GLY A 139 15.85 -5.33 -35.63
N ASP A 140 15.38 -6.12 -36.60
CA ASP A 140 14.12 -5.88 -37.31
C ASP A 140 12.90 -6.23 -36.43
N SER A 141 12.29 -5.23 -35.81
CA SER A 141 11.07 -5.49 -35.07
C SER A 141 10.21 -4.25 -34.80
N ALA A 142 9.44 -3.86 -35.80
CA ALA A 142 8.48 -2.76 -35.68
C ALA A 142 7.24 -3.06 -34.80
N THR A 143 7.06 -4.30 -34.35
CA THR A 143 5.84 -4.75 -33.66
C THR A 143 6.10 -5.47 -32.34
N MET A 144 7.28 -5.35 -31.78
CA MET A 144 7.65 -5.98 -30.52
C MET A 144 6.89 -5.34 -29.35
N ARG A 145 6.20 -6.16 -28.55
CA ARG A 145 5.67 -5.72 -27.26
C ARG A 145 6.72 -5.91 -26.17
N ILE A 146 7.04 -4.84 -25.48
CA ILE A 146 8.02 -4.84 -24.40
C ILE A 146 7.30 -4.46 -23.10
N ALA A 147 7.39 -5.31 -22.10
CA ALA A 147 7.02 -4.98 -20.73
C ALA A 147 8.23 -4.45 -19.99
N TRP A 148 8.01 -3.51 -19.10
CA TRP A 148 9.05 -2.92 -18.26
C TRP A 148 8.56 -2.80 -16.81
N GLN A 149 9.49 -2.85 -15.88
CA GLN A 149 9.25 -2.61 -14.47
C GLN A 149 10.44 -1.87 -13.88
N ILE A 150 10.17 -0.92 -13.00
CA ILE A 150 11.16 -0.25 -12.17
C ILE A 150 11.08 -0.81 -10.77
N THR A 151 12.25 -1.16 -10.26
CA THR A 151 12.47 -1.64 -8.90
C THR A 151 13.56 -0.80 -8.23
N ASN A 152 13.64 -0.89 -6.91
CA ASN A 152 14.66 -0.21 -6.11
C ASN A 152 14.73 1.31 -6.36
N ALA A 153 13.58 1.94 -6.46
CA ALA A 153 13.44 3.35 -6.73
C ALA A 153 12.80 4.09 -5.57
N ILE A 154 13.15 5.37 -5.43
CA ILE A 154 12.59 6.26 -4.40
C ILE A 154 12.02 7.50 -5.11
N ALA A 155 10.80 7.90 -4.74
CA ALA A 155 10.18 9.12 -5.24
C ALA A 155 10.99 10.35 -4.83
N ALA A 156 10.98 11.38 -5.67
CA ALA A 156 11.49 12.70 -5.27
C ALA A 156 10.63 13.24 -4.12
N THR A 157 11.27 13.89 -3.17
CA THR A 157 10.56 14.71 -2.18
C THR A 157 10.09 15.99 -2.84
N GLU A 158 8.85 16.37 -2.60
CA GLU A 158 8.28 17.66 -3.03
C GLU A 158 8.91 18.81 -2.26
#